data_0a9fcdbb57ef54d48df9db1f141df0c8
#
_entry.id   0a9fcdbb57ef54d48df9db1f141df0c8
#
_cell.length_a   1.000
_cell.length_b   1.000
_cell.length_c   1.000
_cell.angle_alpha   90.00
_cell.angle_beta   90.00
_cell.angle_gamma   90.00
#
_symmetry.space_group_name_H-M   'P 1'
#
loop_
_entity.id
_entity.type
_entity.pdbx_description
1 polymer ?
#
loop_
_entity_poly.entity_id
_entity_poly.type
_entity_poly.pdbx_seq_one_letter_code
_entity_poly.pdbx_strand_id
1 'polypeptide(L)'
;MTRFRSKSLAALFIVASASAAAFAQSKAAVPAPVPAPAPPAPFAMSPGLWEIVVANETPGVDMKRSTTSLICFKKDDIRSTQQALPQQHDFGSKCTIKDYKLGDDVATWGLSCNTKTGGNLSGPGTITYKAAEYAGTAALVSKEGGKTKKVNQTFTAKRLSDCK
;
A
#
# COMPACT_ATOMS: atom_id res chain seq x y z
N MET A 1 -49.89 -47.61 -18.41
CA MET A 1 -51.12 -48.29 -18.05
C MET A 1 -51.89 -47.46 -17.05
N THR A 2 -53.07 -47.12 -17.45
CA THR A 2 -54.35 -46.88 -16.72
C THR A 2 -54.38 -45.54 -15.90
N ARG A 3 -55.11 -44.61 -16.45
CA ARG A 3 -56.55 -44.25 -16.46
C ARG A 3 -56.98 -43.41 -15.24
N PHE A 4 -57.40 -42.15 -15.56
CA PHE A 4 -58.77 -41.65 -15.62
C PHE A 4 -59.48 -41.43 -14.28
N ARG A 5 -59.92 -40.21 -13.99
CA ARG A 5 -61.31 -39.64 -14.01
C ARG A 5 -61.34 -38.35 -13.28
N SER A 6 -61.61 -37.22 -13.87
CA SER A 6 -62.86 -36.58 -14.29
C SER A 6 -64.02 -36.65 -13.29
N LYS A 7 -64.44 -35.48 -12.82
CA LYS A 7 -65.83 -34.98 -12.60
C LYS A 7 -65.71 -33.64 -11.88
N SER A 8 -66.03 -32.54 -12.48
CA SER A 8 -67.32 -31.89 -12.78
C SER A 8 -67.94 -31.13 -11.64
N LEU A 9 -68.10 -29.84 -11.91
CA LEU A 9 -69.15 -28.88 -11.60
C LEU A 9 -69.50 -28.57 -10.13
N ALA A 10 -69.35 -27.32 -9.79
CA ALA A 10 -70.50 -26.49 -9.30
C ALA A 10 -70.09 -24.99 -9.35
N ALA A 11 -70.86 -24.27 -10.09
CA ALA A 11 -70.84 -22.81 -10.16
C ALA A 11 -71.52 -22.23 -8.93
N LEU A 12 -70.86 -21.27 -8.28
CA LEU A 12 -71.53 -20.40 -7.35
C LEU A 12 -71.12 -18.96 -7.66
N PHE A 13 -72.07 -18.20 -8.19
CA PHE A 13 -71.95 -16.74 -8.34
C PHE A 13 -72.04 -16.09 -6.95
N ILE A 14 -71.00 -15.42 -6.53
CA ILE A 14 -71.07 -14.47 -5.44
C ILE A 14 -70.61 -13.13 -6.00
N VAL A 15 -71.57 -12.19 -6.04
CA VAL A 15 -71.37 -10.78 -6.26
C VAL A 15 -70.57 -10.23 -5.07
N ALA A 16 -69.39 -9.77 -5.25
CA ALA A 16 -68.59 -9.09 -4.23
C ALA A 16 -68.24 -7.70 -4.67
N SER A 17 -68.69 -6.79 -3.89
CA SER A 17 -68.59 -5.34 -3.92
C SER A 17 -67.14 -4.86 -4.16
N ALA A 18 -66.99 -3.96 -5.13
CA ALA A 18 -65.73 -3.25 -5.38
C ALA A 18 -65.43 -2.27 -4.26
N SER A 19 -64.52 -2.61 -3.35
CA SER A 19 -63.89 -1.66 -2.46
C SER A 19 -62.61 -1.19 -3.14
N ALA A 20 -62.65 0.03 -3.65
CA ALA A 20 -61.45 0.72 -4.16
C ALA A 20 -60.50 1.04 -2.98
N ALA A 21 -59.57 0.17 -2.74
CA ALA A 21 -58.44 0.46 -1.84
C ALA A 21 -57.45 1.33 -2.64
N ALA A 22 -57.38 2.60 -2.31
CA ALA A 22 -56.36 3.51 -2.79
C ALA A 22 -55.00 3.05 -2.21
N PHE A 23 -54.23 2.36 -3.05
CA PHE A 23 -52.83 2.09 -2.74
C PHE A 23 -52.05 3.39 -2.80
N ALA A 24 -51.83 4.00 -1.64
CA ALA A 24 -50.83 5.05 -1.52
C ALA A 24 -49.46 4.41 -1.86
N GLN A 25 -48.96 4.60 -3.04
CA GLN A 25 -47.59 4.23 -3.42
C GLN A 25 -46.65 5.10 -2.60
N SER A 26 -46.15 4.56 -1.49
CA SER A 26 -44.99 5.12 -0.79
C SER A 26 -43.83 5.12 -1.79
N LYS A 27 -43.56 6.31 -2.35
CA LYS A 27 -42.37 6.53 -3.17
C LYS A 27 -41.14 6.24 -2.28
N ALA A 28 -40.60 5.03 -2.39
CA ALA A 28 -39.38 4.66 -1.68
C ALA A 28 -38.31 5.71 -2.03
N ALA A 29 -37.86 6.44 -1.02
CA ALA A 29 -36.76 7.39 -1.18
C ALA A 29 -35.55 6.60 -1.68
N VAL A 30 -35.07 6.93 -2.88
CA VAL A 30 -33.83 6.40 -3.42
C VAL A 30 -32.73 6.76 -2.43
N PRO A 31 -31.96 5.80 -1.87
CA PRO A 31 -30.85 6.12 -0.99
C PRO A 31 -29.92 7.10 -1.68
N ALA A 32 -29.55 8.17 -0.98
CA ALA A 32 -28.56 9.11 -1.49
C ALA A 32 -27.28 8.33 -1.90
N PRO A 33 -26.66 8.64 -3.05
CA PRO A 33 -25.45 7.98 -3.46
C PRO A 33 -24.38 8.13 -2.36
N VAL A 34 -23.82 7.01 -1.95
CA VAL A 34 -22.71 6.97 -0.98
C VAL A 34 -21.60 7.84 -1.58
N PRO A 35 -21.07 8.84 -0.85
CA PRO A 35 -19.95 9.63 -1.35
C PRO A 35 -18.82 8.71 -1.79
N ALA A 36 -18.30 8.92 -2.99
CA ALA A 36 -17.13 8.20 -3.45
C ALA A 36 -16.00 8.38 -2.43
N PRO A 37 -15.21 7.32 -2.13
CA PRO A 37 -14.05 7.45 -1.26
C PRO A 37 -13.20 8.63 -1.73
N ALA A 38 -12.83 9.51 -0.80
CA ALA A 38 -11.92 10.61 -1.11
C ALA A 38 -10.65 10.03 -1.76
N PRO A 39 -10.12 10.66 -2.83
CA PRO A 39 -8.86 10.24 -3.40
C PRO A 39 -7.80 10.21 -2.28
N PRO A 40 -6.91 9.19 -2.27
CA PRO A 40 -5.87 9.09 -1.26
C PRO A 40 -5.11 10.42 -1.20
N ALA A 41 -4.86 10.91 0.02
CA ALA A 41 -4.13 12.15 0.24
C ALA A 41 -2.82 12.12 -0.58
N PRO A 42 -2.45 13.21 -1.24
CA PRO A 42 -1.21 13.26 -1.99
C PRO A 42 -0.05 12.97 -1.04
N PHE A 43 0.83 12.07 -1.46
CA PHE A 43 2.04 11.75 -0.73
C PHE A 43 2.81 13.02 -0.36
N ALA A 44 3.22 13.12 0.91
CA ALA A 44 3.73 14.37 1.50
C ALA A 44 5.07 14.87 0.93
N MET A 45 5.77 14.07 0.13
CA MET A 45 7.09 14.40 -0.41
C MET A 45 7.00 15.30 -1.65
N SER A 46 7.79 16.37 -1.71
CA SER A 46 7.87 17.26 -2.88
C SER A 46 8.89 16.77 -3.91
N PRO A 47 8.62 16.92 -5.23
CA PRO A 47 9.60 16.60 -6.27
C PRO A 47 10.81 17.54 -6.18
N GLY A 48 11.98 17.09 -6.64
CA GLY A 48 13.21 17.86 -6.62
C GLY A 48 14.45 17.00 -6.46
N LEU A 49 15.59 17.69 -6.34
CA LEU A 49 16.89 17.10 -6.02
C LEU A 49 16.97 16.85 -4.51
N TRP A 50 17.25 15.62 -4.15
CA TRP A 50 17.34 15.17 -2.77
C TRP A 50 18.72 14.65 -2.44
N GLU A 51 19.22 15.00 -1.27
CA GLU A 51 20.36 14.35 -0.64
C GLU A 51 19.84 13.28 0.29
N ILE A 52 20.31 12.05 0.10
CA ILE A 52 19.91 10.88 0.88
C ILE A 52 21.15 10.33 1.57
N VAL A 53 21.09 10.20 2.87
CA VAL A 53 22.12 9.58 3.69
C VAL A 53 21.61 8.28 4.24
N VAL A 54 22.31 7.19 3.93
CA VAL A 54 22.03 5.85 4.47
C VAL A 54 23.19 5.46 5.37
N ALA A 55 22.90 5.22 6.64
CA ALA A 55 23.90 4.73 7.59
C ALA A 55 23.58 3.30 8.01
N ASN A 56 24.59 2.45 7.97
CA ASN A 56 24.51 1.04 8.35
C ASN A 56 25.31 0.81 9.62
N GLU A 57 24.72 0.11 10.58
CA GLU A 57 25.34 -0.27 11.84
C GLU A 57 25.15 -1.77 12.06
N THR A 58 26.25 -2.46 12.32
CA THR A 58 26.23 -3.87 12.69
C THR A 58 26.47 -3.97 14.20
N PRO A 59 25.51 -4.48 15.01
CA PRO A 59 25.70 -4.61 16.45
C PRO A 59 26.96 -5.42 16.78
N GLY A 60 27.76 -4.90 17.69
CA GLY A 60 29.04 -5.51 18.11
C GLY A 60 30.24 -5.21 17.19
N VAL A 61 30.05 -4.32 16.21
CA VAL A 61 31.14 -3.85 15.33
C VAL A 61 31.17 -2.33 15.41
N ASP A 62 32.29 -1.78 15.85
CA ASP A 62 32.48 -0.31 16.02
C ASP A 62 32.61 0.47 14.70
N MET A 63 32.05 -0.05 13.61
CA MET A 63 32.10 0.61 12.32
C MET A 63 30.68 0.97 11.83
N LYS A 64 30.39 2.26 11.83
CA LYS A 64 29.26 2.81 11.09
C LYS A 64 29.70 3.15 9.67
N ARG A 65 29.01 2.63 8.69
CA ARG A 65 29.21 2.99 7.28
C ARG A 65 28.08 3.87 6.84
N SER A 66 28.40 5.01 6.26
CA SER A 66 27.44 5.96 5.71
C SER A 66 27.70 6.17 4.23
N THR A 67 26.63 6.23 3.44
CA THR A 67 26.66 6.54 2.02
C THR A 67 25.73 7.73 1.79
N THR A 68 26.18 8.73 1.04
CA THR A 68 25.38 9.86 0.62
C THR A 68 25.14 9.77 -0.89
N SER A 69 23.90 9.95 -1.29
CA SER A 69 23.47 9.93 -2.69
C SER A 69 22.66 11.17 -3.01
N LEU A 70 22.81 11.68 -4.23
CA LEU A 70 21.98 12.75 -4.77
C LEU A 70 21.02 12.16 -5.80
N ILE A 71 19.74 12.30 -5.56
CA ILE A 71 18.70 11.74 -6.43
C ILE A 71 17.69 12.82 -6.79
N CYS A 72 17.41 12.92 -8.09
CA CYS A 72 16.34 13.76 -8.58
C CYS A 72 15.05 12.93 -8.65
N PHE A 73 14.09 13.22 -7.78
CA PHE A 73 12.75 12.68 -7.84
C PHE A 73 11.85 13.57 -8.67
N LYS A 74 11.35 13.06 -9.77
CA LYS A 74 10.32 13.72 -10.59
C LYS A 74 8.95 13.51 -9.98
N LYS A 75 7.96 14.30 -10.43
CA LYS A 75 6.58 14.20 -9.93
C LYS A 75 5.97 12.80 -10.11
N ASP A 76 6.34 12.11 -11.18
CA ASP A 76 5.83 10.76 -11.46
C ASP A 76 6.53 9.69 -10.60
N ASP A 77 7.80 9.90 -10.25
CA ASP A 77 8.55 8.99 -9.36
C ASP A 77 7.96 8.99 -7.94
N ILE A 78 7.43 10.12 -7.50
CA ILE A 78 6.83 10.27 -6.17
C ILE A 78 5.45 9.59 -6.09
N ARG A 79 4.73 9.48 -7.20
CA ARG A 79 3.44 8.78 -7.25
C ARG A 79 3.56 7.28 -7.01
N SER A 80 4.68 6.69 -7.38
CA SER A 80 5.01 5.31 -7.06
C SER A 80 5.99 5.28 -5.89
N THR A 81 5.48 5.44 -4.70
CA THR A 81 6.25 5.60 -3.46
C THR A 81 7.27 4.49 -3.21
N GLN A 82 7.10 3.32 -3.81
CA GLN A 82 8.11 2.26 -3.78
C GLN A 82 9.44 2.68 -4.42
N GLN A 83 9.42 3.57 -5.42
CA GLN A 83 10.63 4.07 -6.09
C GLN A 83 11.36 5.12 -5.24
N ALA A 84 10.65 5.80 -4.34
CA ALA A 84 11.24 6.77 -3.41
C ALA A 84 11.93 6.10 -2.21
N LEU A 85 11.86 4.78 -2.07
CA LEU A 85 12.54 4.08 -0.99
C LEU A 85 14.05 4.04 -1.24
N PRO A 86 14.88 4.49 -0.28
CA PRO A 86 16.34 4.64 -0.44
C PRO A 86 17.04 3.33 -0.83
N GLN A 87 16.44 2.21 -0.56
CA GLN A 87 17.06 0.88 -0.70
C GLN A 87 17.14 0.35 -2.14
N GLN A 88 16.44 0.93 -3.09
CA GLN A 88 16.50 0.45 -4.47
C GLN A 88 17.78 0.87 -5.20
N HIS A 89 18.43 1.92 -4.73
CA HIS A 89 19.57 2.54 -5.42
C HIS A 89 20.93 2.01 -4.95
N ASP A 90 21.03 1.47 -3.71
CA ASP A 90 22.34 1.24 -3.09
C ASP A 90 22.88 -0.20 -3.14
N PHE A 91 22.07 -1.20 -3.44
CA PHE A 91 22.52 -2.57 -3.17
C PHE A 91 23.12 -3.33 -4.36
N GLY A 92 23.04 -2.85 -5.58
CA GLY A 92 23.52 -3.59 -6.76
C GLY A 92 23.02 -5.04 -6.81
N SER A 93 22.03 -5.35 -6.01
CA SER A 93 21.41 -6.63 -5.71
C SER A 93 19.98 -6.61 -6.25
N LYS A 94 19.44 -7.76 -6.58
CA LYS A 94 18.01 -7.87 -6.91
C LYS A 94 17.22 -7.85 -5.60
N CYS A 95 16.58 -6.72 -5.30
CA CYS A 95 15.72 -6.55 -4.13
C CYS A 95 14.25 -6.63 -4.51
N THR A 96 13.46 -7.22 -3.64
CA THR A 96 11.99 -7.26 -3.71
C THR A 96 11.43 -6.59 -2.48
N ILE A 97 10.51 -5.65 -2.69
CA ILE A 97 9.73 -5.03 -1.63
C ILE A 97 8.44 -5.83 -1.46
N LYS A 98 8.12 -6.16 -0.22
CA LYS A 98 6.92 -6.89 0.18
C LYS A 98 6.17 -6.10 1.24
N ASP A 99 4.89 -6.40 1.38
CA ASP A 99 4.03 -5.88 2.46
C ASP A 99 4.07 -4.35 2.57
N TYR A 100 4.23 -3.68 1.42
CA TYR A 100 4.28 -2.22 1.38
C TYR A 100 2.93 -1.63 1.80
N LYS A 101 2.97 -0.74 2.80
CA LYS A 101 1.82 0.02 3.27
C LYS A 101 2.19 1.48 3.34
N LEU A 102 1.33 2.33 2.81
CA LEU A 102 1.46 3.78 2.89
C LEU A 102 0.29 4.33 3.69
N GLY A 103 0.59 5.06 4.77
CA GLY A 103 -0.31 5.97 5.47
C GLY A 103 -0.12 7.40 4.97
N ASP A 104 -0.63 8.37 5.71
CA ASP A 104 -0.61 9.78 5.30
C ASP A 104 0.83 10.32 5.16
N ASP A 105 1.70 9.98 6.09
CA ASP A 105 3.09 10.43 6.16
C ASP A 105 4.09 9.30 6.47
N VAL A 106 3.62 8.07 6.64
CA VAL A 106 4.46 6.92 7.02
C VAL A 106 4.30 5.79 6.02
N ALA A 107 5.43 5.26 5.55
CA ALA A 107 5.45 4.00 4.81
C ALA A 107 6.15 2.91 5.62
N THR A 108 5.63 1.70 5.51
CA THR A 108 6.26 0.48 6.03
C THR A 108 6.38 -0.55 4.93
N TRP A 109 7.42 -1.37 4.99
CA TRP A 109 7.67 -2.42 3.99
C TRP A 109 8.50 -3.56 4.56
N GLY A 110 8.49 -4.69 3.87
CA GLY A 110 9.48 -5.75 4.01
C GLY A 110 10.47 -5.71 2.85
N LEU A 111 11.77 -5.84 3.13
CA LEU A 111 12.81 -5.96 2.12
C LEU A 111 13.30 -7.41 2.02
N SER A 112 13.56 -7.87 0.81
CA SER A 112 14.27 -9.13 0.55
C SER A 112 15.18 -8.93 -0.65
N CYS A 113 16.50 -9.01 -0.43
CA CYS A 113 17.53 -8.84 -1.45
C CYS A 113 18.40 -10.09 -1.56
N ASN A 114 18.70 -10.51 -2.78
CA ASN A 114 19.75 -11.47 -3.03
C ASN A 114 21.06 -10.72 -3.27
N THR A 115 22.08 -11.00 -2.47
CA THR A 115 23.40 -10.36 -2.63
C THR A 115 24.18 -10.98 -3.79
N LYS A 116 25.15 -10.22 -4.35
CA LYS A 116 26.02 -10.71 -5.43
C LYS A 116 26.84 -11.93 -5.03
N THR A 117 27.07 -12.11 -3.75
CA THR A 117 27.85 -13.20 -3.14
C THR A 117 27.00 -14.44 -2.81
N GLY A 118 25.73 -14.45 -3.22
CA GLY A 118 24.81 -15.57 -3.00
C GLY A 118 24.15 -15.57 -1.62
N GLY A 119 24.33 -14.50 -0.84
CA GLY A 119 23.63 -14.32 0.43
C GLY A 119 22.24 -13.73 0.27
N ASN A 120 21.53 -13.58 1.39
CA ASN A 120 20.24 -12.90 1.47
C ASN A 120 20.30 -11.81 2.54
N LEU A 121 19.70 -10.64 2.22
CA LEU A 121 19.48 -9.55 3.17
C LEU A 121 17.99 -9.29 3.23
N SER A 122 17.38 -9.38 4.41
CA SER A 122 15.93 -9.21 4.54
C SER A 122 15.54 -8.61 5.88
N GLY A 123 14.38 -7.94 5.92
CA GLY A 123 13.82 -7.38 7.14
C GLY A 123 12.81 -6.27 6.90
N PRO A 124 12.14 -5.80 7.97
CA PRO A 124 11.19 -4.70 7.90
C PRO A 124 11.89 -3.34 7.88
N GLY A 125 11.21 -2.36 7.30
CA GLY A 125 11.59 -0.96 7.32
C GLY A 125 10.38 -0.06 7.53
N THR A 126 10.65 1.14 8.00
CA THR A 126 9.67 2.23 8.14
C THR A 126 10.32 3.57 7.81
N ILE A 127 9.53 4.48 7.26
CA ILE A 127 9.98 5.82 6.91
C ILE A 127 8.84 6.81 7.13
N THR A 128 9.16 7.95 7.70
CA THR A 128 8.24 9.09 7.87
C THR A 128 8.63 10.17 6.89
N TYR A 129 7.68 10.66 6.13
CA TYR A 129 7.87 11.68 5.09
C TYR A 129 7.31 13.02 5.53
N LYS A 130 7.99 14.07 5.09
CA LYS A 130 7.52 15.45 5.09
C LYS A 130 7.78 16.06 3.71
N ALA A 131 7.26 17.26 3.46
CA ALA A 131 7.40 17.90 2.15
C ALA A 131 8.84 18.02 1.65
N ALA A 132 9.80 18.30 2.54
CA ALA A 132 11.19 18.56 2.20
C ALA A 132 12.21 17.67 2.92
N GLU A 133 11.77 16.72 3.70
CA GLU A 133 12.63 15.78 4.43
C GLU A 133 11.95 14.44 4.65
N TYR A 134 12.72 13.39 4.83
CA TYR A 134 12.24 12.14 5.39
C TYR A 134 13.28 11.49 6.30
N ALA A 135 12.82 10.67 7.21
CA ALA A 135 13.67 9.85 8.07
C ALA A 135 13.07 8.48 8.28
N GLY A 136 13.91 7.49 8.46
CA GLY A 136 13.42 6.12 8.67
C GLY A 136 14.50 5.16 9.13
N THR A 137 14.08 3.93 9.37
CA THR A 137 14.94 2.84 9.82
C THR A 137 14.58 1.53 9.14
N ALA A 138 15.54 0.63 9.03
CA ALA A 138 15.28 -0.77 8.71
C ALA A 138 16.10 -1.70 9.62
N ALA A 139 15.46 -2.75 10.09
CA ALA A 139 16.11 -3.81 10.87
C ALA A 139 16.30 -5.03 9.97
N LEU A 140 17.50 -5.18 9.42
CA LEU A 140 17.82 -6.18 8.43
C LEU A 140 18.60 -7.36 9.03
N VAL A 141 18.41 -8.53 8.45
CA VAL A 141 19.16 -9.73 8.74
C VAL A 141 19.89 -10.17 7.47
N SER A 142 21.21 -10.19 7.52
CA SER A 142 22.05 -10.74 6.46
C SER A 142 22.36 -12.21 6.75
N LYS A 143 22.15 -13.06 5.75
CA LYS A 143 22.53 -14.47 5.77
C LYS A 143 23.50 -14.73 4.64
N GLU A 144 24.75 -15.07 4.95
CA GLU A 144 25.79 -15.28 3.96
C GLU A 144 26.83 -16.31 4.49
N GLY A 145 27.17 -17.30 3.68
CA GLY A 145 28.16 -18.34 4.04
C GLY A 145 27.84 -19.07 5.35
N GLY A 146 26.55 -19.33 5.62
CA GLY A 146 26.10 -19.96 6.86
C GLY A 146 26.11 -19.04 8.09
N LYS A 147 26.56 -17.80 7.96
CA LYS A 147 26.58 -16.80 9.04
C LYS A 147 25.36 -15.88 8.97
N THR A 148 24.82 -15.54 10.13
CA THR A 148 23.72 -14.58 10.27
C THR A 148 24.21 -13.35 11.00
N LYS A 149 23.95 -12.16 10.42
CA LYS A 149 24.30 -10.87 11.02
C LYS A 149 23.07 -9.96 11.03
N LYS A 150 22.91 -9.18 12.08
CA LYS A 150 21.92 -8.10 12.13
C LYS A 150 22.57 -6.83 11.59
N VAL A 151 21.80 -6.05 10.81
CA VAL A 151 22.22 -4.75 10.29
C VAL A 151 21.09 -3.78 10.57
N ASN A 152 21.37 -2.78 11.39
CA ASN A 152 20.46 -1.65 11.59
C ASN A 152 20.81 -0.57 10.58
N GLN A 153 19.80 -0.14 9.83
CA GLN A 153 19.95 0.90 8.82
C GLN A 153 19.12 2.11 9.21
N THR A 154 19.69 3.30 9.08
CA THR A 154 18.99 4.56 9.25
C THR A 154 19.02 5.32 7.94
N PHE A 155 17.92 6.00 7.63
CA PHE A 155 17.77 6.83 6.45
C PHE A 155 17.46 8.24 6.89
N THR A 156 18.12 9.22 6.29
CA THR A 156 17.73 10.62 6.36
C THR A 156 17.82 11.21 4.97
N ALA A 157 16.86 12.06 4.61
CA ALA A 157 16.93 12.75 3.35
C ALA A 157 16.42 14.18 3.47
N LYS A 158 16.98 15.07 2.67
CA LYS A 158 16.62 16.47 2.59
C LYS A 158 16.52 16.89 1.14
N ARG A 159 15.46 17.62 0.82
CA ARG A 159 15.31 18.27 -0.49
C ARG A 159 16.24 19.48 -0.55
N LEU A 160 17.04 19.55 -1.60
CA LEU A 160 18.02 20.64 -1.80
C LEU A 160 17.48 21.72 -2.73
N SER A 161 16.89 21.32 -3.86
CA SER A 161 16.44 22.24 -4.91
C SER A 161 15.47 21.56 -5.86
N ASP A 162 15.04 22.22 -6.91
CA ASP A 162 14.39 21.59 -8.04
C ASP A 162 15.40 20.78 -8.86
N CYS A 163 14.92 19.76 -9.59
CA CYS A 163 15.73 19.06 -10.56
C CYS A 163 16.11 19.99 -11.72
N LYS A 164 17.34 19.91 -12.17
CA LYS A 164 17.80 20.58 -13.41
C LYS A 164 17.44 19.78 -14.64
#